data_a8354d6c725ff370c934471a5d4b941c
#
_entry.id   a8354d6c725ff370c934471a5d4b941c
#
_cell.length_a   1.000
_cell.length_b   1.000
_cell.length_c   1.000
_cell.angle_alpha   90.00
_cell.angle_beta   90.00
_cell.angle_gamma   90.00
#
_symmetry.space_group_name_H-M   'P 1'
#
loop_
_entity.id
_entity.type
_entity.pdbx_description
1 polymer ?
#
loop_
_entity_poly.entity_id
_entity_poly.type
_entity_poly.pdbx_seq_one_letter_code
_entity_poly.pdbx_strand_id
1 'polypeptide(L)'
;GAGLGGGHDEREQTLNQLLVEMDGFEANDGVIVMAATNRADILDKALLRPGRFDRQVYVGLPDVKGREEILKVHTKNKPLAPDVSLRVIAQRTAGFAGADLENLVNEAALLAARRSRKAITMEDIEEASMKVMAGPEKKSRVVTAEEKKLTAYHEAGHAVAGFYCKHHPRVHEITIIPRGQAGGYTMYLPEKDRSYVTKGEMFEDIVSSLGGRVAEQLILEDISTGASNDLQQATNIARQMITKYGFSERLGPVVYGTSQEETFLGRDFTQGKGYSESTAAEIDGEMRDIIDEAYETCRRTLTLSLIHISEPTRLALIS
;
A
#
# COMPACT_ATOMS: atom_id res chain seq x y z
N GLY A 1 -32.85 -32.13 -9.85
CA GLY A 1 -32.87 -31.20 -8.80
C GLY A 1 -32.54 -31.82 -7.46
N ALA A 2 -31.35 -31.73 -6.98
CA ALA A 2 -31.01 -31.92 -5.56
C ALA A 2 -29.54 -31.51 -5.45
N GLY A 3 -29.21 -30.53 -4.59
CA GLY A 3 -27.81 -30.32 -4.27
C GLY A 3 -27.32 -28.90 -4.06
N LEU A 4 -28.14 -27.97 -3.55
CA LEU A 4 -27.67 -26.64 -3.15
C LEU A 4 -27.98 -26.26 -1.67
N GLY A 5 -28.50 -27.21 -0.86
CA GLY A 5 -28.84 -26.96 0.54
C GLY A 5 -27.84 -27.51 1.58
N GLY A 6 -27.04 -28.51 1.26
CA GLY A 6 -26.26 -29.25 2.28
C GLY A 6 -25.15 -28.49 2.97
N GLY A 7 -24.51 -27.52 2.32
CA GLY A 7 -23.37 -26.80 2.91
C GLY A 7 -23.76 -25.68 3.88
N HIS A 8 -24.99 -25.21 3.84
CA HIS A 8 -25.50 -24.21 4.79
C HIS A 8 -25.91 -24.85 6.11
N ASP A 9 -26.59 -26.00 6.03
CA ASP A 9 -27.06 -26.73 7.21
C ASP A 9 -25.89 -27.27 8.06
N GLU A 10 -24.82 -27.76 7.42
CA GLU A 10 -23.62 -28.24 8.14
C GLU A 10 -22.89 -27.09 8.88
N ARG A 11 -22.79 -25.90 8.26
CA ARG A 11 -22.16 -24.74 8.90
C ARG A 11 -22.97 -24.22 10.07
N GLU A 12 -24.28 -24.17 9.92
CA GLU A 12 -25.19 -23.71 10.98
C GLU A 12 -25.19 -24.71 12.14
N GLN A 13 -25.14 -26.01 11.84
CA GLN A 13 -25.05 -27.08 12.87
C GLN A 13 -23.72 -26.98 13.62
N THR A 14 -22.58 -26.77 12.91
CA THR A 14 -21.27 -26.63 13.53
C THR A 14 -21.21 -25.38 14.42
N LEU A 15 -21.77 -24.24 13.95
CA LEU A 15 -21.86 -23.04 14.75
C LEU A 15 -22.66 -23.25 16.03
N ASN A 16 -23.85 -23.85 15.91
CA ASN A 16 -24.70 -24.13 17.06
C ASN A 16 -24.01 -25.05 18.08
N GLN A 17 -23.29 -26.08 17.63
CA GLN A 17 -22.52 -26.93 18.50
C GLN A 17 -21.40 -26.17 19.21
N LEU A 18 -20.66 -25.30 18.50
CA LEU A 18 -19.64 -24.46 19.10
C LEU A 18 -20.23 -23.54 20.18
N LEU A 19 -21.40 -22.94 19.93
CA LEU A 19 -22.08 -22.09 20.89
C LEU A 19 -22.51 -22.85 22.15
N VAL A 20 -23.00 -24.10 22.00
CA VAL A 20 -23.38 -24.95 23.12
C VAL A 20 -22.17 -25.35 23.97
N GLU A 21 -21.06 -25.71 23.33
CA GLU A 21 -19.82 -26.03 24.05
C GLU A 21 -19.24 -24.82 24.79
N MET A 22 -19.32 -23.64 24.19
CA MET A 22 -18.86 -22.41 24.87
C MET A 22 -19.74 -22.02 26.05
N ASP A 23 -21.05 -22.19 25.94
CA ASP A 23 -22.01 -21.91 27.02
C ASP A 23 -21.95 -22.98 28.14
N GLY A 24 -21.32 -24.12 27.86
CA GLY A 24 -21.11 -25.21 28.80
C GLY A 24 -19.94 -25.02 29.78
N PHE A 25 -19.09 -24.05 29.58
CA PHE A 25 -18.00 -23.75 30.52
C PHE A 25 -18.53 -23.02 31.75
N GLU A 26 -18.34 -23.60 32.93
CA GLU A 26 -18.65 -22.92 34.19
C GLU A 26 -17.58 -21.87 34.50
N ALA A 27 -17.98 -20.79 35.19
CA ALA A 27 -17.12 -19.62 35.48
C ALA A 27 -15.82 -19.94 36.25
N ASN A 28 -15.69 -21.15 36.79
CA ASN A 28 -14.58 -21.61 37.62
C ASN A 28 -13.65 -22.64 36.97
N ASP A 29 -13.88 -23.01 35.71
CA ASP A 29 -13.09 -24.05 35.04
C ASP A 29 -11.67 -23.60 34.67
N GLY A 30 -11.34 -22.31 34.80
CA GLY A 30 -10.01 -21.78 34.49
C GLY A 30 -9.65 -21.90 33.00
N VAL A 31 -10.61 -22.15 32.11
CA VAL A 31 -10.42 -22.29 30.67
C VAL A 31 -10.57 -20.90 30.02
N ILE A 32 -9.59 -20.53 29.22
CA ILE A 32 -9.65 -19.31 28.38
C ILE A 32 -9.74 -19.75 26.92
N VAL A 33 -10.83 -19.38 26.26
CA VAL A 33 -11.02 -19.63 24.84
C VAL A 33 -10.56 -18.42 24.04
N MET A 34 -9.66 -18.62 23.07
CA MET A 34 -9.14 -17.57 22.21
C MET A 34 -9.34 -17.95 20.75
N ALA A 35 -9.82 -17.01 19.96
CA ALA A 35 -9.93 -17.14 18.51
C ALA A 35 -9.29 -15.94 17.81
N ALA A 36 -8.78 -16.17 16.60
CA ALA A 36 -8.24 -15.09 15.75
C ALA A 36 -8.85 -15.20 14.35
N THR A 37 -9.14 -14.06 13.75
CA THR A 37 -9.66 -13.98 12.39
C THR A 37 -9.17 -12.68 11.72
N ASN A 38 -8.94 -12.74 10.40
CA ASN A 38 -8.73 -11.55 9.58
C ASN A 38 -10.06 -10.91 9.11
N ARG A 39 -11.19 -11.58 9.38
CA ARG A 39 -12.52 -11.20 8.95
C ARG A 39 -13.49 -11.21 10.13
N ALA A 40 -13.40 -10.19 10.98
CA ALA A 40 -14.33 -10.02 12.09
C ALA A 40 -15.77 -9.68 11.62
N ASP A 41 -15.88 -9.09 10.42
CA ASP A 41 -17.13 -8.69 9.76
C ASP A 41 -18.07 -9.88 9.45
N ILE A 42 -17.53 -11.07 9.21
CA ILE A 42 -18.30 -12.28 8.88
C ILE A 42 -18.63 -13.15 10.09
N LEU A 43 -18.13 -12.80 11.28
CA LEU A 43 -18.45 -13.56 12.49
C LEU A 43 -19.90 -13.41 12.86
N ASP A 44 -20.54 -14.54 13.24
CA ASP A 44 -21.89 -14.50 13.79
C ASP A 44 -21.91 -13.68 15.09
N LYS A 45 -22.85 -12.76 15.20
CA LYS A 45 -23.03 -11.89 16.38
C LYS A 45 -23.28 -12.68 17.66
N ALA A 46 -23.77 -13.91 17.55
CA ALA A 46 -23.98 -14.79 18.69
C ALA A 46 -22.66 -15.20 19.37
N LEU A 47 -21.56 -15.30 18.61
CA LEU A 47 -20.23 -15.58 19.15
C LEU A 47 -19.66 -14.42 19.98
N LEU A 48 -20.09 -13.20 19.69
CA LEU A 48 -19.57 -11.96 20.30
C LEU A 48 -20.38 -11.53 21.54
N ARG A 49 -21.33 -12.34 22.00
CA ARG A 49 -22.12 -12.04 23.20
C ARG A 49 -21.31 -12.25 24.47
N PRO A 50 -21.66 -11.52 25.57
CA PRO A 50 -21.05 -11.76 26.88
C PRO A 50 -21.12 -13.23 27.30
N GLY A 51 -20.04 -13.72 27.89
CA GLY A 51 -19.90 -15.14 28.26
C GLY A 51 -19.31 -16.04 27.18
N ARG A 52 -19.01 -15.49 25.99
CA ARG A 52 -18.34 -16.17 24.87
C ARG A 52 -17.09 -15.41 24.50
N PHE A 53 -16.96 -14.85 23.25
CA PHE A 53 -15.88 -13.94 22.90
C PHE A 53 -16.23 -12.50 23.32
N ASP A 54 -16.22 -12.25 24.60
CA ASP A 54 -16.63 -10.98 25.19
C ASP A 54 -15.54 -9.89 25.08
N ARG A 55 -14.30 -10.27 24.83
CA ARG A 55 -13.19 -9.36 24.62
C ARG A 55 -12.67 -9.43 23.19
N GLN A 56 -12.79 -8.32 22.48
CA GLN A 56 -12.26 -8.18 21.15
C GLN A 56 -11.01 -7.31 21.21
N VAL A 57 -9.91 -7.86 20.67
CA VAL A 57 -8.63 -7.14 20.56
C VAL A 57 -8.32 -6.96 19.07
N TYR A 58 -8.28 -5.72 18.62
CA TYR A 58 -7.84 -5.40 17.27
C TYR A 58 -6.32 -5.32 17.24
N VAL A 59 -5.69 -6.18 16.43
CA VAL A 59 -4.23 -6.18 16.21
C VAL A 59 -3.96 -5.42 14.91
N GLY A 60 -3.60 -4.14 15.03
CA GLY A 60 -3.22 -3.31 13.90
C GLY A 60 -1.79 -3.57 13.43
N LEU A 61 -1.37 -2.84 12.38
CA LEU A 61 0.02 -2.86 11.93
C LEU A 61 0.95 -2.37 13.05
N PRO A 62 2.13 -3.01 13.23
CA PRO A 62 3.07 -2.63 14.26
C PRO A 62 3.73 -1.28 13.95
N ASP A 63 3.98 -0.49 14.99
CA ASP A 63 4.84 0.70 14.93
C ASP A 63 6.32 0.30 14.80
N VAL A 64 7.22 1.27 14.68
CA VAL A 64 8.68 1.03 14.55
C VAL A 64 9.21 0.12 15.66
N LYS A 65 8.78 0.34 16.91
CA LYS A 65 9.21 -0.46 18.05
C LYS A 65 8.67 -1.89 17.96
N GLY A 66 7.40 -2.03 17.63
CA GLY A 66 6.77 -3.33 17.41
C GLY A 66 7.44 -4.11 16.29
N ARG A 67 7.79 -3.45 15.17
CA ARG A 67 8.53 -4.09 14.06
C ARG A 67 9.92 -4.53 14.49
N GLU A 68 10.63 -3.73 15.29
CA GLU A 68 11.94 -4.12 15.84
C GLU A 68 11.85 -5.36 16.72
N GLU A 69 10.84 -5.44 17.60
CA GLU A 69 10.63 -6.63 18.45
C GLU A 69 10.25 -7.87 17.62
N ILE A 70 9.41 -7.72 16.60
CA ILE A 70 9.05 -8.81 15.67
C ILE A 70 10.30 -9.30 14.91
N LEU A 71 11.13 -8.38 14.41
CA LEU A 71 12.40 -8.72 13.75
C LEU A 71 13.34 -9.50 14.70
N LYS A 72 13.44 -9.12 15.98
CA LYS A 72 14.21 -9.88 16.98
C LYS A 72 13.73 -11.32 17.11
N VAL A 73 12.42 -11.55 17.10
CA VAL A 73 11.84 -12.90 17.14
C VAL A 73 12.26 -13.72 15.93
N HIS A 74 12.09 -13.17 14.71
CA HIS A 74 12.35 -13.90 13.47
C HIS A 74 13.85 -14.04 13.13
N THR A 75 14.72 -13.25 13.76
CA THR A 75 16.18 -13.35 13.60
C THR A 75 16.87 -14.21 14.66
N LYS A 76 16.17 -14.65 15.71
CA LYS A 76 16.74 -15.36 16.87
C LYS A 76 17.63 -16.56 16.48
N ASN A 77 17.26 -17.30 15.45
CA ASN A 77 17.96 -18.50 14.97
C ASN A 77 18.69 -18.28 13.64
N LYS A 78 18.94 -17.05 13.26
CA LYS A 78 19.60 -16.69 12.01
C LYS A 78 20.85 -15.87 12.30
N PRO A 79 22.04 -16.25 11.79
CA PRO A 79 23.24 -15.48 12.03
C PRO A 79 23.18 -14.13 11.28
N LEU A 80 23.31 -13.04 12.01
CA LEU A 80 23.38 -11.68 11.47
C LEU A 80 24.82 -11.20 11.47
N ALA A 81 25.21 -10.50 10.43
CA ALA A 81 26.51 -9.83 10.37
C ALA A 81 26.51 -8.55 11.26
N PRO A 82 27.67 -8.05 11.67
CA PRO A 82 27.78 -6.90 12.58
C PRO A 82 27.22 -5.58 12.02
N ASP A 83 27.04 -5.46 10.72
CA ASP A 83 26.48 -4.30 10.02
C ASP A 83 24.95 -4.23 10.09
N VAL A 84 24.29 -5.31 10.54
CA VAL A 84 22.83 -5.39 10.58
C VAL A 84 22.27 -4.67 11.79
N SER A 85 21.44 -3.68 11.55
CA SER A 85 20.68 -2.96 12.57
C SER A 85 19.18 -3.21 12.44
N LEU A 86 18.59 -4.00 13.36
CA LEU A 86 17.15 -4.30 13.35
C LEU A 86 16.30 -3.02 13.48
N ARG A 87 16.80 -2.02 14.21
CA ARG A 87 16.14 -0.72 14.33
C ARG A 87 16.06 0.02 13.00
N VAL A 88 17.14 0.02 12.22
CA VAL A 88 17.15 0.65 10.88
C VAL A 88 16.19 -0.08 9.95
N ILE A 89 16.18 -1.41 10.00
CA ILE A 89 15.23 -2.22 9.21
C ILE A 89 13.79 -1.90 9.61
N ALA A 90 13.49 -1.84 10.91
CA ALA A 90 12.17 -1.50 11.41
C ALA A 90 11.69 -0.10 10.96
N GLN A 91 12.60 0.87 10.87
CA GLN A 91 12.30 2.21 10.34
C GLN A 91 11.98 2.18 8.85
N ARG A 92 12.70 1.36 8.06
CA ARG A 92 12.55 1.25 6.61
C ARG A 92 11.41 0.34 6.14
N THR A 93 10.77 -0.38 7.07
CA THR A 93 9.66 -1.31 6.77
C THR A 93 8.32 -0.77 7.28
N ALA A 94 8.08 0.53 7.13
CA ALA A 94 6.79 1.14 7.47
C ALA A 94 5.65 0.43 6.70
N GLY A 95 4.55 0.13 7.39
CA GLY A 95 3.41 -0.57 6.81
C GLY A 95 3.55 -2.10 6.73
N PHE A 96 4.69 -2.70 7.11
CA PHE A 96 4.83 -4.16 7.15
C PHE A 96 4.10 -4.76 8.34
N ALA A 97 3.35 -5.83 8.08
CA ALA A 97 2.82 -6.72 9.09
C ALA A 97 3.89 -7.70 9.61
N GLY A 98 3.57 -8.44 10.66
CA GLY A 98 4.48 -9.45 11.20
C GLY A 98 4.90 -10.50 10.18
N ALA A 99 3.96 -10.94 9.34
CA ALA A 99 4.22 -11.90 8.25
C ALA A 99 5.17 -11.34 7.17
N ASP A 100 5.07 -10.05 6.87
CA ASP A 100 5.96 -9.41 5.88
C ASP A 100 7.38 -9.34 6.43
N LEU A 101 7.55 -9.04 7.72
CA LEU A 101 8.85 -9.01 8.39
C LEU A 101 9.48 -10.40 8.51
N GLU A 102 8.68 -11.43 8.77
CA GLU A 102 9.13 -12.83 8.73
C GLU A 102 9.63 -13.20 7.33
N ASN A 103 8.83 -12.90 6.31
CA ASN A 103 9.18 -13.16 4.91
C ASN A 103 10.44 -12.41 4.49
N LEU A 104 10.59 -11.14 4.89
CA LEU A 104 11.79 -10.34 4.66
C LEU A 104 13.04 -11.02 5.19
N VAL A 105 13.02 -11.42 6.46
CA VAL A 105 14.17 -12.08 7.12
C VAL A 105 14.47 -13.44 6.48
N ASN A 106 13.44 -14.15 6.06
CA ASN A 106 13.60 -15.43 5.38
C ASN A 106 14.21 -15.27 3.99
N GLU A 107 13.74 -14.30 3.20
CA GLU A 107 14.30 -13.98 1.89
C GLU A 107 15.76 -13.50 1.99
N ALA A 108 16.09 -12.69 3.00
CA ALA A 108 17.47 -12.27 3.25
C ALA A 108 18.38 -13.45 3.57
N ALA A 109 17.89 -14.42 4.35
CA ALA A 109 18.64 -15.64 4.64
C ALA A 109 18.89 -16.48 3.37
N LEU A 110 17.91 -16.59 2.48
CA LEU A 110 18.04 -17.27 1.21
C LEU A 110 19.05 -16.56 0.28
N LEU A 111 19.06 -15.24 0.26
CA LEU A 111 20.04 -14.44 -0.50
C LEU A 111 21.47 -14.64 0.03
N ALA A 112 21.66 -14.57 1.35
CA ALA A 112 22.94 -14.84 1.99
C ALA A 112 23.46 -16.24 1.65
N ALA A 113 22.59 -17.27 1.71
CA ALA A 113 22.94 -18.64 1.36
C ALA A 113 23.34 -18.78 -0.11
N ARG A 114 22.61 -18.15 -1.05
CA ARG A 114 22.97 -18.13 -2.48
C ARG A 114 24.33 -17.49 -2.75
N ARG A 115 24.72 -16.51 -1.94
CA ARG A 115 26.02 -15.83 -2.00
C ARG A 115 27.10 -16.56 -1.19
N SER A 116 26.79 -17.74 -0.66
CA SER A 116 27.70 -18.53 0.19
C SER A 116 28.21 -17.75 1.41
N ARG A 117 27.40 -16.79 1.92
CA ARG A 117 27.69 -16.03 3.14
C ARG A 117 27.30 -16.85 4.37
N LYS A 118 28.07 -16.71 5.44
CA LYS A 118 27.80 -17.40 6.73
C LYS A 118 26.82 -16.63 7.62
N ALA A 119 26.55 -15.37 7.31
CA ALA A 119 25.65 -14.50 8.04
C ALA A 119 24.91 -13.58 7.07
N ILE A 120 23.73 -13.15 7.47
CA ILE A 120 22.90 -12.20 6.73
C ILE A 120 23.52 -10.81 6.91
N THR A 121 23.80 -10.10 5.83
CA THR A 121 24.31 -8.72 5.84
C THR A 121 23.18 -7.72 5.65
N MET A 122 23.45 -6.44 5.89
CA MET A 122 22.47 -5.37 5.62
C MET A 122 22.11 -5.31 4.14
N GLU A 123 23.06 -5.55 3.23
CA GLU A 123 22.84 -5.64 1.79
C GLU A 123 21.83 -6.75 1.42
N ASP A 124 21.93 -7.94 2.05
CA ASP A 124 20.97 -9.02 1.81
C ASP A 124 19.57 -8.65 2.26
N ILE A 125 19.44 -7.90 3.37
CA ILE A 125 18.16 -7.42 3.88
C ILE A 125 17.57 -6.34 2.98
N GLU A 126 18.37 -5.41 2.50
CA GLU A 126 17.93 -4.36 1.57
C GLU A 126 17.41 -4.98 0.27
N GLU A 127 18.15 -5.92 -0.33
CA GLU A 127 17.69 -6.63 -1.53
C GLU A 127 16.43 -7.48 -1.26
N ALA A 128 16.36 -8.15 -0.12
CA ALA A 128 15.18 -8.91 0.29
C ALA A 128 13.96 -7.99 0.47
N SER A 129 14.14 -6.82 1.10
CA SER A 129 13.08 -5.81 1.26
C SER A 129 12.52 -5.39 -0.10
N MET A 130 13.39 -5.12 -1.05
CA MET A 130 13.00 -4.79 -2.41
C MET A 130 12.23 -5.93 -3.09
N LYS A 131 12.68 -7.17 -2.89
CA LYS A 131 12.01 -8.35 -3.44
C LYS A 131 10.62 -8.55 -2.84
N VAL A 132 10.45 -8.31 -1.55
CA VAL A 132 9.15 -8.41 -0.86
C VAL A 132 8.19 -7.34 -1.34
N MET A 133 8.65 -6.09 -1.50
CA MET A 133 7.82 -4.95 -1.90
C MET A 133 7.49 -4.92 -3.39
N ALA A 134 8.50 -5.09 -4.25
CA ALA A 134 8.39 -4.90 -5.70
C ALA A 134 8.44 -6.21 -6.51
N GLY A 135 8.67 -7.34 -5.84
CA GLY A 135 8.84 -8.64 -6.50
C GLY A 135 10.27 -8.92 -7.00
N PRO A 136 10.51 -10.13 -7.52
CA PRO A 136 11.84 -10.53 -8.01
C PRO A 136 12.23 -9.78 -9.29
N GLU A 137 13.54 -9.55 -9.47
CA GLU A 137 14.09 -9.01 -10.71
C GLU A 137 13.88 -9.94 -11.91
N LYS A 138 13.47 -9.37 -13.03
CA LYS A 138 13.34 -10.08 -14.31
C LYS A 138 14.64 -10.03 -15.12
N LYS A 139 15.63 -10.81 -14.73
CA LYS A 139 16.96 -10.84 -15.37
C LYS A 139 16.95 -11.33 -16.83
N SER A 140 15.90 -12.04 -17.24
CA SER A 140 15.80 -12.61 -18.61
C SER A 140 15.10 -11.69 -19.61
N ARG A 141 14.53 -10.56 -19.19
CA ARG A 141 13.85 -9.62 -20.09
C ARG A 141 14.90 -8.78 -20.83
N VAL A 142 14.94 -8.90 -22.13
CA VAL A 142 15.69 -7.98 -23.00
C VAL A 142 14.87 -6.69 -23.13
N VAL A 143 15.41 -5.60 -22.60
CA VAL A 143 14.78 -4.26 -22.64
C VAL A 143 15.50 -3.46 -23.71
N THR A 144 14.77 -2.89 -24.66
CA THR A 144 15.36 -2.05 -25.72
C THR A 144 15.90 -0.73 -25.18
N ALA A 145 16.71 -0.03 -25.95
CA ALA A 145 17.22 1.29 -25.56
C ALA A 145 16.11 2.31 -25.42
N GLU A 146 15.10 2.25 -26.27
CA GLU A 146 13.90 3.10 -26.25
C GLU A 146 13.08 2.84 -25.01
N GLU A 147 12.82 1.57 -24.66
CA GLU A 147 12.10 1.20 -23.44
C GLU A 147 12.86 1.67 -22.18
N LYS A 148 14.20 1.52 -22.15
CA LYS A 148 15.02 2.01 -21.03
C LYS A 148 14.92 3.52 -20.89
N LYS A 149 14.96 4.25 -22.01
CA LYS A 149 14.83 5.70 -22.03
C LYS A 149 13.46 6.13 -21.52
N LEU A 150 12.40 5.51 -22.01
CA LEU A 150 11.03 5.77 -21.59
C LEU A 150 10.88 5.53 -20.08
N THR A 151 11.28 4.36 -19.59
CA THR A 151 11.20 4.02 -18.17
C THR A 151 12.03 4.99 -17.32
N ALA A 152 13.23 5.38 -17.75
CA ALA A 152 14.08 6.30 -17.01
C ALA A 152 13.43 7.68 -16.82
N TYR A 153 12.82 8.22 -17.85
CA TYR A 153 12.11 9.50 -17.74
C TYR A 153 10.83 9.38 -16.92
N HIS A 154 10.12 8.28 -17.08
CA HIS A 154 8.92 7.99 -16.29
C HIS A 154 9.24 7.96 -14.79
N GLU A 155 10.19 7.15 -14.36
CA GLU A 155 10.59 7.03 -12.95
C GLU A 155 11.20 8.33 -12.41
N ALA A 156 12.03 9.00 -13.22
CA ALA A 156 12.55 10.32 -12.86
C ALA A 156 11.42 11.36 -12.68
N GLY A 157 10.37 11.27 -13.48
CA GLY A 157 9.18 12.10 -13.35
C GLY A 157 8.51 11.97 -11.99
N HIS A 158 8.28 10.75 -11.54
CA HIS A 158 7.76 10.47 -10.20
C HIS A 158 8.68 11.04 -9.11
N ALA A 159 9.97 10.74 -9.22
CA ALA A 159 10.95 11.16 -8.22
C ALA A 159 11.04 12.69 -8.09
N VAL A 160 11.08 13.39 -9.20
CA VAL A 160 11.18 14.87 -9.22
C VAL A 160 9.88 15.49 -8.72
N ALA A 161 8.71 14.99 -9.17
CA ALA A 161 7.43 15.48 -8.70
C ALA A 161 7.28 15.30 -7.18
N GLY A 162 7.58 14.11 -6.65
CA GLY A 162 7.53 13.83 -5.21
C GLY A 162 8.56 14.63 -4.41
N PHE A 163 9.77 14.87 -4.95
CA PHE A 163 10.81 15.64 -4.27
C PHE A 163 10.40 17.10 -4.00
N TYR A 164 9.67 17.73 -4.92
CA TYR A 164 9.20 19.10 -4.77
C TYR A 164 7.87 19.21 -4.01
N CYS A 165 7.20 18.12 -3.71
CA CYS A 165 6.06 18.10 -2.82
C CYS A 165 6.52 18.31 -1.36
N LYS A 166 5.77 19.12 -0.62
CA LYS A 166 6.16 19.54 0.73
C LYS A 166 6.03 18.44 1.77
N HIS A 167 4.99 17.63 1.65
CA HIS A 167 4.62 16.63 2.67
C HIS A 167 4.79 15.20 2.16
N HIS A 168 5.10 15.03 0.87
CA HIS A 168 5.31 13.72 0.27
C HIS A 168 6.57 13.04 0.86
N PRO A 169 6.56 11.72 1.09
CA PRO A 169 7.74 11.00 1.54
C PRO A 169 8.93 11.18 0.59
N ARG A 170 10.14 11.14 1.15
CA ARG A 170 11.35 11.29 0.34
C ARG A 170 11.58 10.07 -0.55
N VAL A 171 12.10 10.34 -1.74
CA VAL A 171 12.56 9.29 -2.65
C VAL A 171 13.69 8.51 -1.97
N HIS A 172 13.51 7.20 -1.89
CA HIS A 172 14.50 6.29 -1.35
C HIS A 172 15.32 5.64 -2.46
N GLU A 173 14.66 5.17 -3.50
CA GLU A 173 15.29 4.48 -4.62
C GLU A 173 14.52 4.73 -5.92
N ILE A 174 15.27 4.83 -7.01
CA ILE A 174 14.75 4.87 -8.37
C ILE A 174 15.47 3.77 -9.15
N THR A 175 14.74 2.95 -9.87
CA THR A 175 15.34 1.91 -10.72
C THR A 175 14.57 1.73 -12.02
N ILE A 176 15.32 1.43 -13.07
CA ILE A 176 14.81 1.04 -14.39
C ILE A 176 14.94 -0.48 -14.61
N ILE A 177 15.31 -1.22 -13.56
CA ILE A 177 15.41 -2.67 -13.63
C ILE A 177 14.02 -3.26 -13.43
N PRO A 178 13.50 -4.04 -14.40
CA PRO A 178 12.16 -4.59 -14.28
C PRO A 178 12.02 -5.55 -13.09
N ARG A 179 10.99 -5.34 -12.27
CA ARG A 179 10.60 -6.24 -11.17
C ARG A 179 9.12 -6.57 -11.23
N GLY A 180 8.74 -7.80 -10.92
CA GLY A 180 7.34 -8.20 -10.94
C GLY A 180 6.67 -7.86 -12.28
N GLN A 181 5.65 -7.01 -12.28
CA GLN A 181 4.98 -6.51 -13.48
C GLN A 181 5.47 -5.12 -13.92
N ALA A 182 6.27 -4.44 -13.11
CA ALA A 182 6.77 -3.10 -13.38
C ALA A 182 8.01 -3.11 -14.28
N GLY A 183 8.12 -2.11 -15.15
CA GLY A 183 9.30 -1.85 -16.00
C GLY A 183 10.44 -1.17 -15.23
N GLY A 184 10.10 -0.36 -14.24
CA GLY A 184 10.92 0.29 -13.25
C GLY A 184 10.08 0.58 -12.02
N TYR A 185 10.62 1.28 -11.06
CA TYR A 185 9.85 1.84 -9.95
C TYR A 185 10.59 2.98 -9.24
N THR A 186 9.82 3.88 -8.67
CA THR A 186 10.28 4.89 -7.75
C THR A 186 9.72 4.60 -6.36
N MET A 187 10.62 4.38 -5.39
CA MET A 187 10.24 4.05 -4.03
C MET A 187 10.34 5.25 -3.12
N TYR A 188 9.33 5.42 -2.29
CA TYR A 188 9.28 6.41 -1.23
C TYR A 188 9.24 5.71 0.11
N LEU A 189 9.97 6.21 1.09
CA LEU A 189 9.91 5.71 2.45
C LEU A 189 9.43 6.82 3.39
N PRO A 190 8.33 6.59 4.12
CA PRO A 190 7.89 7.53 5.13
C PRO A 190 8.91 7.58 6.28
N GLU A 191 9.28 8.78 6.71
CA GLU A 191 10.22 8.99 7.83
C GLU A 191 9.64 8.55 9.18
N LYS A 192 8.33 8.51 9.31
CA LYS A 192 7.60 8.18 10.54
C LYS A 192 6.31 7.43 10.21
N ASP A 193 5.90 6.54 11.10
CA ASP A 193 4.56 5.97 11.06
C ASP A 193 3.53 7.08 11.33
N ARG A 194 2.55 7.23 10.43
CA ARG A 194 1.51 8.27 10.52
C ARG A 194 0.16 7.63 10.79
N SER A 195 -0.57 8.20 11.74
CA SER A 195 -1.94 7.75 12.04
C SER A 195 -3.00 8.48 11.20
N TYR A 196 -2.64 9.63 10.63
CA TYR A 196 -3.55 10.45 9.84
C TYR A 196 -2.86 10.97 8.59
N VAL A 197 -3.64 11.16 7.52
CA VAL A 197 -3.21 11.76 6.25
C VAL A 197 -4.10 12.98 5.99
N THR A 198 -3.51 14.09 5.63
CA THR A 198 -4.22 15.34 5.35
C THR A 198 -4.69 15.43 3.89
N LYS A 199 -5.64 16.34 3.58
CA LYS A 199 -6.07 16.65 2.21
C LYS A 199 -4.88 17.01 1.31
N GLY A 200 -3.95 17.84 1.83
CA GLY A 200 -2.76 18.26 1.08
C GLY A 200 -1.81 17.11 0.78
N GLU A 201 -1.58 16.20 1.73
CA GLU A 201 -0.77 15.00 1.52
C GLU A 201 -1.37 14.09 0.45
N MET A 202 -2.69 13.83 0.50
CA MET A 202 -3.36 13.04 -0.55
C MET A 202 -3.29 13.70 -1.92
N PHE A 203 -3.38 15.03 -1.99
CA PHE A 203 -3.21 15.76 -3.23
C PHE A 203 -1.77 15.64 -3.77
N GLU A 204 -0.76 15.75 -2.91
CA GLU A 204 0.64 15.57 -3.29
C GLU A 204 0.95 14.14 -3.74
N ASP A 205 0.28 13.12 -3.17
CA ASP A 205 0.36 11.74 -3.64
C ASP A 205 -0.19 11.60 -5.08
N ILE A 206 -1.27 12.32 -5.42
CA ILE A 206 -1.77 12.38 -6.80
C ILE A 206 -0.76 13.05 -7.72
N VAL A 207 -0.18 14.20 -7.32
CA VAL A 207 0.84 14.92 -8.09
C VAL A 207 2.03 14.03 -8.39
N SER A 208 2.53 13.33 -7.39
CA SER A 208 3.65 12.38 -7.53
C SER A 208 3.29 11.20 -8.44
N SER A 209 2.09 10.61 -8.29
CA SER A 209 1.61 9.52 -9.14
C SER A 209 1.51 9.90 -10.62
N LEU A 210 1.19 11.16 -10.93
CA LEU A 210 1.12 11.66 -12.31
C LEU A 210 2.50 11.97 -12.92
N GLY A 211 3.57 11.96 -12.11
CA GLY A 211 4.92 12.37 -12.48
C GLY A 211 5.46 11.67 -13.71
N GLY A 212 5.32 10.33 -13.77
CA GLY A 212 5.80 9.53 -14.88
C GLY A 212 5.15 9.92 -16.23
N ARG A 213 3.82 9.99 -16.24
CA ARG A 213 3.07 10.38 -17.45
C ARG A 213 3.39 11.79 -17.93
N VAL A 214 3.51 12.73 -16.99
CA VAL A 214 3.83 14.13 -17.34
C VAL A 214 5.25 14.24 -17.88
N ALA A 215 6.21 13.49 -17.32
CA ALA A 215 7.57 13.45 -17.82
C ALA A 215 7.65 12.84 -19.24
N GLU A 216 6.93 11.77 -19.52
CA GLU A 216 6.83 11.20 -20.86
C GLU A 216 6.35 12.26 -21.85
N GLN A 217 5.25 12.95 -21.55
CA GLN A 217 4.69 13.97 -22.42
C GLN A 217 5.62 15.17 -22.67
N LEU A 218 6.32 15.63 -21.62
CA LEU A 218 7.22 16.80 -21.74
C LEU A 218 8.50 16.51 -22.52
N ILE A 219 9.02 15.28 -22.44
CA ILE A 219 10.35 14.95 -22.94
C ILE A 219 10.32 14.08 -24.21
N LEU A 220 9.35 13.19 -24.28
CA LEU A 220 9.20 12.27 -25.42
C LEU A 220 8.14 12.74 -26.41
N GLU A 221 7.41 13.81 -26.08
CA GLU A 221 6.29 14.35 -26.86
C GLU A 221 5.19 13.31 -27.15
N ASP A 222 5.17 12.22 -26.39
CA ASP A 222 4.23 11.10 -26.49
C ASP A 222 3.95 10.52 -25.10
N ILE A 223 2.95 9.66 -25.00
CA ILE A 223 2.53 9.01 -23.76
C ILE A 223 2.37 7.52 -23.97
N SER A 224 2.79 6.73 -22.98
CA SER A 224 2.71 5.28 -23.04
C SER A 224 1.57 4.72 -22.18
N THR A 225 1.30 3.43 -22.35
CA THR A 225 0.39 2.68 -21.47
C THR A 225 1.00 2.36 -20.13
N GLY A 226 2.29 2.63 -19.93
CA GLY A 226 3.03 2.36 -18.69
C GLY A 226 2.42 3.03 -17.48
N ALA A 227 1.89 4.25 -17.66
CA ALA A 227 1.24 5.04 -16.61
C ALA A 227 -0.17 4.56 -16.20
N SER A 228 -0.66 3.41 -16.68
CA SER A 228 -2.04 2.96 -16.41
C SER A 228 -2.29 2.72 -14.91
N ASN A 229 -1.33 2.13 -14.20
CA ASN A 229 -1.43 1.90 -12.77
C ASN A 229 -1.40 3.21 -11.96
N ASP A 230 -0.57 4.16 -12.36
CA ASP A 230 -0.43 5.46 -11.71
C ASP A 230 -1.71 6.29 -11.85
N LEU A 231 -2.32 6.26 -13.04
CA LEU A 231 -3.63 6.87 -13.28
C LEU A 231 -4.74 6.23 -12.44
N GLN A 232 -4.71 4.89 -12.31
CA GLN A 232 -5.66 4.18 -11.45
C GLN A 232 -5.48 4.56 -9.99
N GLN A 233 -4.25 4.65 -9.50
CA GLN A 233 -3.93 5.07 -8.14
C GLN A 233 -4.37 6.51 -7.88
N ALA A 234 -3.99 7.45 -8.75
CA ALA A 234 -4.40 8.84 -8.68
C ALA A 234 -5.93 8.99 -8.63
N THR A 235 -6.65 8.27 -9.49
CA THR A 235 -8.12 8.27 -9.54
C THR A 235 -8.72 7.71 -8.25
N ASN A 236 -8.16 6.63 -7.71
CA ASN A 236 -8.63 6.04 -6.45
C ASN A 236 -8.42 6.99 -5.27
N ILE A 237 -7.28 7.69 -5.21
CA ILE A 237 -7.01 8.68 -4.16
C ILE A 237 -8.02 9.84 -4.26
N ALA A 238 -8.21 10.41 -5.45
CA ALA A 238 -9.17 11.49 -5.68
C ALA A 238 -10.60 11.09 -5.28
N ARG A 239 -11.01 9.87 -5.66
CA ARG A 239 -12.30 9.30 -5.25
C ARG A 239 -12.43 9.20 -3.73
N GLN A 240 -11.41 8.69 -3.03
CA GLN A 240 -11.42 8.58 -1.57
C GLN A 240 -11.46 9.94 -0.88
N MET A 241 -10.75 10.94 -1.41
CA MET A 241 -10.81 12.32 -0.89
C MET A 241 -12.24 12.84 -0.85
N ILE A 242 -13.01 12.56 -1.88
CA ILE A 242 -14.40 13.03 -2.01
C ILE A 242 -15.36 12.13 -1.23
N THR A 243 -15.35 10.83 -1.52
CA THR A 243 -16.44 9.93 -1.08
C THR A 243 -16.24 9.39 0.33
N LYS A 244 -14.99 9.21 0.77
CA LYS A 244 -14.67 8.61 2.07
C LYS A 244 -14.32 9.65 3.14
N TYR A 245 -13.58 10.68 2.74
CA TYR A 245 -13.04 11.66 3.70
C TYR A 245 -13.77 13.01 3.69
N GLY A 246 -14.69 13.23 2.73
CA GLY A 246 -15.48 14.46 2.64
C GLY A 246 -14.61 15.71 2.45
N PHE A 247 -13.53 15.63 1.65
CA PHE A 247 -12.60 16.73 1.41
C PHE A 247 -13.03 17.65 0.27
N SER A 248 -14.20 17.42 -0.34
CA SER A 248 -14.81 18.33 -1.32
C SER A 248 -15.49 19.50 -0.63
N GLU A 249 -15.21 20.71 -1.10
CA GLU A 249 -15.92 21.91 -0.61
C GLU A 249 -17.35 22.00 -1.19
N ARG A 250 -17.55 21.50 -2.41
CA ARG A 250 -18.83 21.54 -3.11
C ARG A 250 -19.83 20.51 -2.59
N LEU A 251 -19.34 19.29 -2.32
CA LEU A 251 -20.15 18.18 -1.81
C LEU A 251 -20.22 18.16 -0.27
N GLY A 252 -19.37 18.96 0.42
CA GLY A 252 -19.32 19.05 1.87
C GLY A 252 -18.70 17.83 2.57
N PRO A 253 -18.66 17.86 3.92
CA PRO A 253 -18.08 16.78 4.73
C PRO A 253 -19.05 15.61 4.88
N VAL A 254 -19.39 14.96 3.77
CA VAL A 254 -20.35 13.86 3.69
C VAL A 254 -19.65 12.62 3.14
N VAL A 255 -19.96 11.45 3.68
CA VAL A 255 -19.52 10.16 3.16
C VAL A 255 -20.52 9.65 2.14
N TYR A 256 -20.06 9.37 0.93
CA TYR A 256 -20.84 8.85 -0.18
C TYR A 256 -20.50 7.40 -0.46
N GLY A 257 -21.53 6.56 -0.58
CA GLY A 257 -21.39 5.13 -0.82
C GLY A 257 -21.65 4.28 0.41
N THR A 258 -22.09 3.06 0.20
CA THR A 258 -22.17 2.04 1.24
C THR A 258 -20.78 1.53 1.54
N SER A 259 -20.46 1.30 2.81
CA SER A 259 -19.24 0.61 3.22
C SER A 259 -19.18 -0.73 2.46
N GLN A 260 -18.02 -1.06 1.87
CA GLN A 260 -17.76 -2.34 1.20
C GLN A 260 -17.95 -3.58 2.12
N GLU A 261 -18.33 -3.37 3.37
CA GLU A 261 -18.54 -4.40 4.37
C GLU A 261 -19.83 -5.21 4.17
N GLU A 262 -20.78 -4.75 3.34
CA GLU A 262 -22.04 -5.46 3.12
C GLU A 262 -22.05 -6.42 1.90
N THR A 263 -20.95 -6.60 1.21
CA THR A 263 -20.87 -7.39 -0.03
C THR A 263 -20.70 -8.90 0.19
N PHE A 264 -21.17 -9.48 1.31
CA PHE A 264 -20.91 -10.90 1.56
C PHE A 264 -22.11 -11.71 2.00
N LEU A 265 -23.16 -11.70 1.20
CA LEU A 265 -24.23 -12.73 1.32
C LEU A 265 -24.85 -13.03 -0.04
N GLY A 266 -24.05 -13.56 -1.01
CA GLY A 266 -24.54 -14.39 -2.12
C GLY A 266 -25.84 -13.97 -2.85
N ARG A 267 -26.21 -12.68 -2.82
CA ARG A 267 -27.32 -12.09 -3.56
C ARG A 267 -26.77 -11.01 -4.46
N ASP A 268 -26.84 -11.24 -5.76
CA ASP A 268 -26.80 -10.23 -6.80
C ASP A 268 -27.94 -9.24 -6.60
N PHE A 269 -27.80 -8.38 -5.58
CA PHE A 269 -28.56 -7.14 -5.58
C PHE A 269 -27.72 -6.13 -6.33
N THR A 270 -28.29 -5.59 -7.42
CA THR A 270 -27.85 -4.37 -8.08
C THR A 270 -27.29 -3.41 -7.04
N GLN A 271 -25.96 -3.24 -7.02
CA GLN A 271 -25.29 -2.30 -6.13
C GLN A 271 -25.76 -0.90 -6.46
N GLY A 272 -26.79 -0.45 -5.80
CA GLY A 272 -27.17 0.96 -5.82
C GLY A 272 -25.99 1.76 -5.27
N LYS A 273 -25.53 2.78 -5.99
CA LYS A 273 -24.42 3.67 -5.62
C LYS A 273 -24.60 4.35 -4.26
N GLY A 274 -25.73 4.16 -3.58
CA GLY A 274 -26.06 4.79 -2.30
C GLY A 274 -26.29 6.32 -2.38
N TYR A 275 -26.26 6.89 -3.61
CA TYR A 275 -26.48 8.31 -3.89
C TYR A 275 -27.09 8.50 -5.29
N SER A 276 -27.70 9.68 -5.52
CA SER A 276 -28.39 10.00 -6.77
C SER A 276 -27.46 10.13 -7.97
N GLU A 277 -27.99 10.02 -9.20
CA GLU A 277 -27.24 10.23 -10.42
C GLU A 277 -26.68 11.67 -10.52
N SER A 278 -27.37 12.67 -9.97
CA SER A 278 -26.86 14.03 -9.88
C SER A 278 -25.63 14.12 -9.00
N THR A 279 -25.66 13.48 -7.82
CA THR A 279 -24.49 13.40 -6.92
C THR A 279 -23.33 12.63 -7.57
N ALA A 280 -23.63 11.55 -8.33
CA ALA A 280 -22.61 10.83 -9.08
C ALA A 280 -21.89 11.75 -10.10
N ALA A 281 -22.67 12.55 -10.85
CA ALA A 281 -22.11 13.49 -11.82
C ALA A 281 -21.25 14.58 -11.13
N GLU A 282 -21.64 15.03 -9.94
CA GLU A 282 -20.86 15.99 -9.16
C GLU A 282 -19.56 15.37 -8.64
N ILE A 283 -19.59 14.11 -8.14
CA ILE A 283 -18.40 13.36 -7.73
C ILE A 283 -17.43 13.20 -8.92
N ASP A 284 -17.94 12.82 -10.09
CA ASP A 284 -17.14 12.65 -11.29
C ASP A 284 -16.54 13.99 -11.79
N GLY A 285 -17.25 15.09 -11.62
CA GLY A 285 -16.76 16.45 -11.89
C GLY A 285 -15.62 16.84 -10.95
N GLU A 286 -15.83 16.74 -9.63
CA GLU A 286 -14.82 17.02 -8.61
C GLU A 286 -13.56 16.16 -8.76
N MET A 287 -13.73 14.86 -9.05
CA MET A 287 -12.60 13.97 -9.32
C MET A 287 -11.74 14.49 -10.49
N ARG A 288 -12.39 14.90 -11.57
CA ARG A 288 -11.71 15.45 -12.74
C ARG A 288 -10.97 16.72 -12.38
N ASP A 289 -11.62 17.63 -11.67
CA ASP A 289 -11.03 18.91 -11.25
C ASP A 289 -9.77 18.67 -10.39
N ILE A 290 -9.82 17.73 -9.42
CA ILE A 290 -8.66 17.37 -8.59
C ILE A 290 -7.50 16.80 -9.45
N ILE A 291 -7.82 15.89 -10.37
CA ILE A 291 -6.80 15.28 -11.24
C ILE A 291 -6.19 16.33 -12.17
N ASP A 292 -6.98 17.21 -12.76
CA ASP A 292 -6.52 18.26 -13.68
C ASP A 292 -5.64 19.28 -12.93
N GLU A 293 -6.01 19.70 -11.72
CA GLU A 293 -5.19 20.58 -10.87
C GLU A 293 -3.86 19.91 -10.49
N ALA A 294 -3.89 18.63 -10.11
CA ALA A 294 -2.68 17.88 -9.79
C ALA A 294 -1.78 17.69 -11.01
N TYR A 295 -2.37 17.43 -12.19
CA TYR A 295 -1.65 17.33 -13.45
C TYR A 295 -0.92 18.63 -13.80
N GLU A 296 -1.61 19.77 -13.74
CA GLU A 296 -1.01 21.08 -14.02
C GLU A 296 0.06 21.46 -12.98
N THR A 297 -0.14 21.11 -11.72
CA THR A 297 0.86 21.30 -10.66
C THR A 297 2.11 20.46 -10.94
N CYS A 298 1.94 19.19 -11.29
CA CYS A 298 3.03 18.30 -11.68
C CYS A 298 3.76 18.85 -12.92
N ARG A 299 3.04 19.23 -13.98
CA ARG A 299 3.60 19.78 -15.21
C ARG A 299 4.45 21.03 -14.95
N ARG A 300 3.94 21.95 -14.15
CA ARG A 300 4.67 23.17 -13.75
C ARG A 300 5.94 22.82 -12.99
N THR A 301 5.86 21.89 -12.03
CA THR A 301 7.01 21.46 -11.23
C THR A 301 8.10 20.83 -12.10
N LEU A 302 7.73 19.90 -12.98
CA LEU A 302 8.68 19.24 -13.86
C LEU A 302 9.30 20.20 -14.88
N THR A 303 8.50 21.11 -15.45
CA THR A 303 9.02 22.13 -16.39
C THR A 303 10.05 23.03 -15.73
N LEU A 304 9.81 23.50 -14.51
CA LEU A 304 10.77 24.31 -13.76
C LEU A 304 12.04 23.52 -13.42
N SER A 305 11.89 22.23 -13.06
CA SER A 305 13.04 21.36 -12.78
C SER A 305 13.90 21.09 -14.01
N LEU A 306 13.28 20.89 -15.19
CA LEU A 306 14.01 20.71 -16.46
C LEU A 306 14.88 21.94 -16.80
N ILE A 307 14.41 23.15 -16.54
CA ILE A 307 15.20 24.36 -16.71
C ILE A 307 16.44 24.34 -15.80
N HIS A 308 16.32 23.88 -14.57
CA HIS A 308 17.46 23.75 -13.65
C HIS A 308 18.43 22.64 -14.05
N ILE A 309 17.97 21.56 -14.66
CA ILE A 309 18.81 20.47 -15.15
C ILE A 309 19.53 20.84 -16.45
N SER A 310 18.88 21.55 -17.35
CA SER A 310 19.45 21.96 -18.64
C SER A 310 20.39 23.17 -18.55
N GLU A 311 20.31 23.98 -17.48
CA GLU A 311 21.18 25.15 -17.24
C GLU A 311 21.94 25.10 -15.90
N PRO A 312 22.64 24.00 -15.54
CA PRO A 312 23.34 23.92 -14.24
C PRO A 312 24.49 24.94 -14.10
N THR A 313 24.97 25.49 -15.22
CA THR A 313 26.07 26.45 -15.26
C THR A 313 25.69 27.86 -14.87
N ARG A 314 24.39 28.21 -14.86
CA ARG A 314 23.96 29.57 -14.49
C ARG A 314 23.98 29.83 -12.98
N LEU A 315 23.86 28.78 -12.15
CA LEU A 315 23.92 28.89 -10.68
C LEU A 315 25.36 28.84 -10.11
N ALA A 316 26.32 28.27 -10.85
CA ALA A 316 27.73 28.22 -10.44
C ALA A 316 28.49 29.54 -10.67
N LEU A 317 27.87 30.50 -11.30
CA LEU A 317 28.47 31.85 -11.57
C LEU A 317 28.01 32.95 -10.60
N ILE A 318 27.23 32.58 -9.56
CA ILE A 318 26.71 33.53 -8.55
C ILE A 318 27.21 33.17 -7.12
N SER A 319 28.27 32.38 -7.02
CA SER A 319 28.94 32.14 -5.74
C SER A 319 30.32 32.76 -5.74
#